data_1244698c39faa8c930b0cfca2fb39e39
#
_entry.id   1244698c39faa8c930b0cfca2fb39e39
#
_cell.length_a   1.000
_cell.length_b   1.000
_cell.length_c   1.000
_cell.angle_alpha   90.00
_cell.angle_beta   90.00
_cell.angle_gamma   90.00
#
_symmetry.space_group_name_H-M   'P 1'
#
loop_
_entity.id
_entity.type
_entity.pdbx_description
1 polymer ?
#
loop_
_entity_poly.entity_id
_entity_poly.type
_entity_poly.pdbx_seq_one_letter_code
_entity_poly.pdbx_strand_id
1 'polypeptide(L)'
;MSNNLKNLNEFMAKVEYEDPIHHLSGKISKKHRTCYNYRRWSQRKYTSVHGERTTPASVAELDRRAKFKTVRLAALERAMDLSKLTYDQMDFIAERKAQGSAFKYTTYKGWLFGKGWKNFDESTKTVVWPERLVPVIGG
;
A
#
# COMPACT_ATOMS: atom_id res chain seq x y z
N MET A 1 -24.13 42.26 -11.01
CA MET A 1 -24.27 40.91 -11.60
C MET A 1 -22.98 40.35 -12.21
N SER A 2 -22.07 41.25 -12.64
CA SER A 2 -20.75 40.82 -13.12
C SER A 2 -19.89 40.13 -12.05
N ASN A 3 -20.20 40.33 -10.78
CA ASN A 3 -19.46 39.73 -9.66
C ASN A 3 -19.58 38.21 -9.59
N ASN A 4 -20.68 37.66 -10.10
CA ASN A 4 -20.91 36.20 -10.00
C ASN A 4 -19.94 35.41 -10.87
N LEU A 5 -19.62 35.87 -12.08
CA LEU A 5 -18.66 35.22 -12.97
C LEU A 5 -17.24 35.28 -12.42
N LYS A 6 -16.89 36.45 -11.86
CA LYS A 6 -15.58 36.62 -11.25
C LYS A 6 -15.41 35.71 -10.01
N ASN A 7 -16.45 35.60 -9.19
CA ASN A 7 -16.43 34.75 -8.03
C ASN A 7 -16.39 33.25 -8.40
N LEU A 8 -17.04 32.89 -9.51
CA LEU A 8 -17.02 31.53 -10.01
C LEU A 8 -15.60 31.12 -10.43
N ASN A 9 -14.89 32.01 -11.13
CA ASN A 9 -13.51 31.74 -11.52
C ASN A 9 -12.59 31.61 -10.31
N GLU A 10 -12.78 32.44 -9.30
CA GLU A 10 -12.04 32.32 -8.04
C GLU A 10 -12.38 31.03 -7.32
N PHE A 11 -13.65 30.61 -7.35
CA PHE A 11 -14.07 29.35 -6.76
C PHE A 11 -13.43 28.14 -7.45
N MET A 12 -13.28 28.18 -8.77
CA MET A 12 -12.62 27.11 -9.53
C MET A 12 -11.12 27.00 -9.22
N ALA A 13 -10.46 28.12 -8.94
CA ALA A 13 -9.04 28.18 -8.61
C ALA A 13 -8.77 27.97 -7.12
N LYS A 14 -9.70 28.36 -6.29
CA LYS A 14 -9.56 28.40 -4.84
C LYS A 14 -10.84 27.91 -4.19
N VAL A 15 -10.77 26.81 -3.47
CA VAL A 15 -11.92 26.21 -2.78
C VAL A 15 -11.88 26.63 -1.33
N GLU A 16 -12.99 27.17 -0.83
CA GLU A 16 -13.16 27.54 0.57
C GLU A 16 -14.20 26.64 1.23
N TYR A 17 -13.85 26.12 2.39
CA TYR A 17 -14.75 25.28 3.18
C TYR A 17 -14.95 25.90 4.55
N GLU A 18 -16.21 25.90 4.97
CA GLU A 18 -16.55 26.30 6.32
C GLU A 18 -16.39 25.13 7.29
N ASP A 19 -16.43 25.44 8.59
CA ASP A 19 -16.47 24.39 9.61
C ASP A 19 -17.59 23.39 9.32
N PRO A 20 -17.37 22.11 9.55
CA PRO A 20 -16.22 21.48 10.24
C PRO A 20 -15.11 20.96 9.33
N ILE A 21 -15.07 21.34 8.07
CA ILE A 21 -14.08 20.82 7.14
C ILE A 21 -12.74 21.50 7.36
N HIS A 22 -11.77 20.74 7.88
CA HIS A 22 -10.41 21.23 8.17
C HIS A 22 -9.40 20.86 7.12
N HIS A 23 -9.65 19.78 6.40
CA HIS A 23 -8.72 19.25 5.41
C HIS A 23 -9.48 18.53 4.32
N LEU A 24 -9.10 18.81 3.10
CA LEU A 24 -9.60 18.10 1.94
C LEU A 24 -8.45 17.86 0.97
N SER A 25 -8.27 16.63 0.54
CA SER A 25 -7.26 16.28 -0.46
C SER A 25 -7.75 15.13 -1.31
N GLY A 26 -7.19 15.01 -2.51
CA GLY A 26 -7.48 13.92 -3.41
C GLY A 26 -7.79 14.38 -4.83
N LYS A 27 -8.07 13.43 -5.69
CA LYS A 27 -8.47 13.70 -7.07
C LYS A 27 -9.94 14.11 -7.15
N ILE A 28 -10.25 15.06 -8.01
CA ILE A 28 -11.63 15.45 -8.28
C ILE A 28 -12.40 14.29 -8.92
N SER A 29 -11.76 13.59 -9.84
CA SER A 29 -12.33 12.38 -10.46
C SER A 29 -11.21 11.50 -11.02
N LYS A 30 -11.55 10.28 -11.42
CA LYS A 30 -10.59 9.37 -12.04
C LYS A 30 -10.00 9.92 -13.34
N LYS A 31 -10.76 10.73 -14.07
CA LYS A 31 -10.32 11.32 -15.33
C LYS A 31 -9.50 12.59 -15.13
N HIS A 32 -9.71 13.27 -14.04
CA HIS A 32 -9.02 14.52 -13.74
C HIS A 32 -7.72 14.25 -13.00
N ARG A 33 -6.68 14.93 -13.42
CA ARG A 33 -5.36 14.83 -12.78
C ARG A 33 -5.14 15.91 -11.74
N THR A 34 -6.09 16.81 -11.62
CA THR A 34 -6.04 17.88 -10.63
C THR A 34 -6.44 17.31 -9.27
N CYS A 35 -5.60 17.51 -8.29
CA CYS A 35 -5.88 17.16 -6.91
C CYS A 35 -6.08 18.42 -6.11
N TYR A 36 -7.02 18.38 -5.20
CA TYR A 36 -7.21 19.46 -4.24
C TYR A 36 -6.48 19.13 -2.94
N ASN A 37 -5.87 20.16 -2.38
CA ASN A 37 -5.35 20.13 -1.03
C ASN A 37 -5.86 21.36 -0.30
N TYR A 38 -6.63 21.14 0.74
CA TYR A 38 -7.14 22.20 1.58
C TYR A 38 -6.83 21.88 3.03
N ARG A 39 -6.15 22.82 3.70
CA ARG A 39 -5.85 22.72 5.13
C ARG A 39 -6.24 24.03 5.79
N ARG A 40 -7.21 23.97 6.69
CA ARG A 40 -7.71 25.14 7.38
C ARG A 40 -6.63 25.80 8.24
N TRP A 41 -5.94 25.00 9.03
CA TRP A 41 -4.94 25.53 9.97
C TRP A 41 -3.72 26.16 9.31
N SER A 42 -3.40 25.78 8.08
CA SER A 42 -2.30 26.37 7.32
C SER A 42 -2.76 27.53 6.44
N GLN A 43 -4.05 27.73 6.28
CA GLN A 43 -4.67 28.73 5.40
C GLN A 43 -4.20 28.66 3.95
N ARG A 44 -3.55 27.60 3.57
CA ARG A 44 -3.10 27.39 2.18
C ARG A 44 -4.06 26.48 1.44
N LYS A 45 -4.52 26.98 0.34
CA LYS A 45 -5.42 26.26 -0.57
C LYS A 45 -4.73 26.18 -1.91
N TYR A 46 -4.50 24.98 -2.39
CA TYR A 46 -3.86 24.82 -3.69
C TYR A 46 -4.38 23.55 -4.37
N THR A 47 -4.32 23.60 -5.69
CA THR A 47 -4.54 22.44 -6.52
C THR A 47 -3.24 22.10 -7.21
N SER A 48 -2.96 20.81 -7.31
CA SER A 48 -1.81 20.33 -8.07
C SER A 48 -2.28 19.40 -9.18
N VAL A 49 -1.61 19.50 -10.30
CA VAL A 49 -1.89 18.63 -11.45
C VAL A 49 -0.87 17.50 -11.44
N HIS A 50 -1.37 16.26 -11.33
CA HIS A 50 -0.53 15.08 -11.43
C HIS A 50 -0.61 14.56 -12.87
N GLY A 51 0.44 14.81 -13.64
CA GLY A 51 0.57 14.31 -14.99
C GLY A 51 0.85 12.81 -15.03
N GLU A 52 0.76 12.22 -16.20
CA GLU A 52 1.25 10.89 -16.43
C GLU A 52 2.76 10.87 -16.25
N ARG A 53 3.25 9.76 -15.74
CA ARG A 53 4.67 9.55 -15.66
C ARG A 53 5.24 9.47 -17.08
N THR A 54 6.08 10.42 -17.44
CA THR A 54 6.71 10.47 -18.77
C THR A 54 7.95 9.59 -18.84
N THR A 55 8.59 9.35 -17.69
CA THR A 55 9.79 8.54 -17.61
C THR A 55 9.40 7.06 -17.54
N PRO A 56 9.94 6.21 -18.41
CA PRO A 56 9.68 4.77 -18.31
C PRO A 56 10.25 4.19 -17.02
N ALA A 57 9.65 3.09 -16.56
CA ALA A 57 10.13 2.41 -15.38
C ALA A 57 11.55 1.85 -15.62
N SER A 58 12.43 1.99 -14.63
CA SER A 58 13.76 1.41 -14.70
C SER A 58 13.71 -0.12 -14.62
N VAL A 59 14.77 -0.78 -15.06
CA VAL A 59 14.89 -2.24 -14.98
C VAL A 59 14.71 -2.70 -13.52
N ALA A 60 15.34 -2.01 -12.58
CA ALA A 60 15.21 -2.33 -11.15
C ALA A 60 13.77 -2.20 -10.66
N GLU A 61 13.03 -1.21 -11.14
CA GLU A 61 11.63 -1.03 -10.78
C GLU A 61 10.75 -2.13 -11.37
N LEU A 62 10.98 -2.51 -12.61
CA LEU A 62 10.25 -3.61 -13.25
C LEU A 62 10.51 -4.94 -12.55
N ASP A 63 11.77 -5.22 -12.16
CA ASP A 63 12.12 -6.41 -11.41
C ASP A 63 11.44 -6.45 -10.04
N ARG A 64 11.37 -5.31 -9.36
CA ARG A 64 10.70 -5.21 -8.08
C ARG A 64 9.20 -5.46 -8.20
N ARG A 65 8.57 -4.94 -9.25
CA ARG A 65 7.15 -5.17 -9.53
C ARG A 65 6.87 -6.65 -9.82
N ALA A 66 7.73 -7.27 -10.62
CA ALA A 66 7.63 -8.69 -10.93
C ALA A 66 7.77 -9.55 -9.67
N LYS A 67 8.76 -9.25 -8.83
CA LYS A 67 8.96 -9.91 -7.54
C LYS A 67 7.72 -9.77 -6.65
N PHE A 68 7.17 -8.57 -6.53
CA PHE A 68 5.98 -8.32 -5.74
C PHE A 68 4.80 -9.18 -6.21
N LYS A 69 4.57 -9.23 -7.51
CA LYS A 69 3.50 -10.04 -8.10
C LYS A 69 3.69 -11.53 -7.80
N THR A 70 4.90 -12.03 -8.00
CA THR A 70 5.23 -13.44 -7.76
C THR A 70 5.05 -13.82 -6.29
N VAL A 71 5.55 -12.98 -5.38
CA VAL A 71 5.43 -13.24 -3.94
C VAL A 71 3.97 -13.16 -3.49
N ARG A 72 3.21 -12.20 -4.02
CA ARG A 72 1.78 -12.08 -3.70
C ARG A 72 1.00 -13.32 -4.11
N LEU A 73 1.22 -13.82 -5.32
CA LEU A 73 0.54 -15.03 -5.81
C LEU A 73 0.95 -16.26 -5.02
N ALA A 74 2.23 -16.41 -4.71
CA ALA A 74 2.73 -17.52 -3.90
C ALA A 74 2.14 -17.50 -2.48
N ALA A 75 2.02 -16.32 -1.87
CA ALA A 75 1.41 -16.18 -0.55
C ALA A 75 -0.08 -16.55 -0.58
N LEU A 76 -0.80 -16.16 -1.62
CA LEU A 76 -2.21 -16.53 -1.79
C LEU A 76 -2.38 -18.05 -1.94
N GLU A 77 -1.55 -18.68 -2.75
CA GLU A 77 -1.58 -20.13 -2.94
C GLU A 77 -1.33 -20.85 -1.61
N ARG A 78 -0.34 -20.41 -0.85
CA ARG A 78 -0.05 -21.01 0.45
C ARG A 78 -1.18 -20.78 1.45
N ALA A 79 -1.82 -19.61 1.43
CA ALA A 79 -2.95 -19.34 2.31
C ALA A 79 -4.16 -20.21 2.00
N MET A 80 -4.28 -20.68 0.76
CA MET A 80 -5.36 -21.57 0.32
C MET A 80 -5.04 -23.05 0.49
N ASP A 81 -3.79 -23.39 0.79
CA ASP A 81 -3.37 -24.78 1.00
C ASP A 81 -3.78 -25.22 2.39
N LEU A 82 -4.81 -26.04 2.47
CA LEU A 82 -5.36 -26.52 3.73
C LEU A 82 -4.38 -27.40 4.52
N SER A 83 -3.46 -28.07 3.82
CA SER A 83 -2.46 -28.93 4.49
C SER A 83 -1.44 -28.12 5.29
N LYS A 84 -1.20 -26.87 4.89
CA LYS A 84 -0.26 -25.97 5.54
C LYS A 84 -0.92 -24.96 6.46
N LEU A 85 -2.20 -24.72 6.27
CA LEU A 85 -2.94 -23.63 6.93
C LEU A 85 -2.85 -23.70 8.46
N THR A 86 -3.07 -24.88 9.03
CA THR A 86 -3.06 -25.05 10.49
C THR A 86 -1.69 -24.72 11.09
N TYR A 87 -0.64 -25.27 10.49
CA TYR A 87 0.73 -25.03 10.96
C TYR A 87 1.14 -23.58 10.79
N ASP A 88 0.81 -22.99 9.65
CA ASP A 88 1.14 -21.60 9.34
C ASP A 88 0.43 -20.64 10.29
N GLN A 89 -0.84 -20.90 10.61
CA GLN A 89 -1.57 -20.08 11.58
C GLN A 89 -0.99 -20.20 12.98
N MET A 90 -0.61 -21.40 13.39
CA MET A 90 0.06 -21.61 14.67
C MET A 90 1.40 -20.87 14.73
N ASP A 91 2.17 -20.93 13.66
CA ASP A 91 3.44 -20.22 13.55
C ASP A 91 3.27 -18.71 13.61
N PHE A 92 2.24 -18.20 12.94
CA PHE A 92 1.89 -16.77 13.00
C PHE A 92 1.57 -16.32 14.42
N ILE A 93 0.73 -17.07 15.13
CA ILE A 93 0.33 -16.75 16.50
C ILE A 93 1.54 -16.85 17.43
N ALA A 94 2.38 -17.87 17.27
CA ALA A 94 3.57 -18.06 18.08
C ALA A 94 4.58 -16.92 17.90
N GLU A 95 4.83 -16.53 16.67
CA GLU A 95 5.74 -15.42 16.37
C GLU A 95 5.19 -14.08 16.89
N ARG A 96 3.88 -13.87 16.77
CA ARG A 96 3.23 -12.68 17.31
C ARG A 96 3.40 -12.59 18.83
N LYS A 97 3.23 -13.69 19.54
CA LYS A 97 3.42 -13.73 20.98
C LYS A 97 4.89 -13.52 21.37
N ALA A 98 5.80 -14.12 20.61
CA ALA A 98 7.23 -14.01 20.90
C ALA A 98 7.75 -12.59 20.69
N GLN A 99 7.31 -11.90 19.65
CA GLN A 99 7.78 -10.56 19.33
C GLN A 99 7.00 -9.46 20.04
N GLY A 100 5.77 -9.72 20.47
CA GLY A 100 4.94 -8.74 21.18
C GLY A 100 4.74 -7.46 20.36
N SER A 101 5.12 -6.31 20.95
CA SER A 101 4.95 -5.00 20.31
C SER A 101 5.88 -4.79 19.11
N ALA A 102 6.95 -5.57 18.98
CA ALA A 102 7.84 -5.49 17.82
C ALA A 102 7.29 -6.20 16.58
N PHE A 103 6.17 -6.91 16.71
CA PHE A 103 5.55 -7.62 15.60
C PHE A 103 4.91 -6.63 14.63
N LYS A 104 5.37 -6.67 13.37
CA LYS A 104 5.02 -5.69 12.35
C LYS A 104 3.72 -5.99 11.61
N TYR A 105 3.27 -7.24 11.62
CA TYR A 105 2.19 -7.68 10.77
C TYR A 105 0.87 -7.70 11.52
N THR A 106 -0.15 -7.09 10.94
CA THR A 106 -1.49 -7.05 11.51
C THR A 106 -2.37 -8.20 11.03
N THR A 107 -2.05 -8.75 9.84
CA THR A 107 -2.84 -9.82 9.23
C THR A 107 -1.98 -11.04 8.91
N TYR A 108 -2.63 -12.21 8.91
CA TYR A 108 -2.00 -13.47 8.52
C TYR A 108 -1.48 -13.43 7.07
N LYS A 109 -2.27 -12.88 6.14
CA LYS A 109 -1.86 -12.77 4.74
C LYS A 109 -0.66 -11.85 4.57
N GLY A 110 -0.61 -10.75 5.32
CA GLY A 110 0.54 -9.84 5.31
C GLY A 110 1.80 -10.51 5.83
N TRP A 111 1.66 -11.31 6.88
CA TRP A 111 2.77 -12.10 7.43
C TRP A 111 3.29 -13.13 6.42
N LEU A 112 2.39 -13.86 5.73
CA LEU A 112 2.77 -14.80 4.67
C LEU A 112 3.49 -14.09 3.52
N PHE A 113 3.02 -12.91 3.13
CA PHE A 113 3.69 -12.11 2.10
C PHE A 113 5.13 -11.77 2.53
N GLY A 114 5.31 -11.35 3.77
CA GLY A 114 6.64 -11.04 4.30
C GLY A 114 7.56 -12.25 4.31
N LYS A 115 7.06 -13.42 4.69
CA LYS A 115 7.83 -14.66 4.65
C LYS A 115 8.17 -15.07 3.21
N GLY A 116 7.23 -14.92 2.28
CA GLY A 116 7.48 -15.18 0.86
C GLY A 116 8.52 -14.24 0.27
N TRP A 117 8.52 -12.99 0.68
CA TRP A 117 9.51 -12.01 0.23
C TRP A 117 10.93 -12.42 0.66
N LYS A 118 11.07 -12.90 1.89
CA LYS A 118 12.36 -13.38 2.41
C LYS A 118 12.83 -14.68 1.76
N ASN A 119 11.90 -15.52 1.33
CA ASN A 119 12.19 -16.81 0.72
C ASN A 119 12.18 -16.78 -0.81
N PHE A 120 12.17 -15.58 -1.40
CA PHE A 120 12.23 -15.40 -2.84
C PHE A 120 13.63 -15.75 -3.35
N ASP A 121 13.67 -16.64 -4.34
CA ASP A 121 14.93 -17.03 -5.00
C ASP A 121 15.14 -16.16 -6.22
N GLU A 122 16.18 -15.34 -6.19
CA GLU A 122 16.51 -14.43 -7.30
C GLU A 122 16.96 -15.18 -8.57
N SER A 123 17.53 -16.37 -8.41
CA SER A 123 18.01 -17.15 -9.58
C SER A 123 16.86 -17.77 -10.37
N THR A 124 15.86 -18.30 -9.69
CA THR A 124 14.69 -18.93 -10.31
C THR A 124 13.50 -17.97 -10.45
N LYS A 125 13.57 -16.81 -9.80
CA LYS A 125 12.47 -15.83 -9.76
C LYS A 125 11.19 -16.41 -9.20
N THR A 126 11.31 -17.33 -8.24
CA THR A 126 10.19 -17.97 -7.58
C THR A 126 10.37 -17.97 -6.07
N VAL A 127 9.27 -18.17 -5.33
CA VAL A 127 9.32 -18.30 -3.88
C VAL A 127 9.53 -19.77 -3.53
N VAL A 128 10.58 -20.06 -2.77
CA VAL A 128 10.88 -21.40 -2.25
C VAL A 128 10.47 -21.43 -0.78
N TRP A 129 9.34 -22.07 -0.50
CA TRP A 129 8.83 -22.14 0.86
C TRP A 129 9.61 -23.20 1.66
N PRO A 130 10.06 -22.85 2.89
CA PRO A 130 10.57 -23.87 3.79
C PRO A 130 9.44 -24.75 4.31
N GLU A 131 9.79 -25.90 4.85
CA GLU A 131 8.80 -26.81 5.46
C GLU A 131 8.03 -26.10 6.58
N ARG A 132 8.74 -25.37 7.44
CA ARG A 132 8.16 -24.54 8.49
C ARG A 132 8.62 -23.11 8.32
N LEU A 133 7.66 -22.16 8.40
CA LEU A 133 7.94 -20.74 8.23
C LEU A 133 8.67 -20.12 9.43
N VAL A 134 8.49 -20.71 10.61
CA VAL A 134 9.21 -20.33 11.81
C VAL A 134 10.07 -21.51 12.23
N PRO A 135 11.40 -21.34 12.34
CA PRO A 135 12.26 -22.42 12.77
C PRO A 135 11.85 -22.90 14.16
N VAL A 136 11.75 -24.22 14.34
CA VAL A 136 11.53 -24.80 15.65
C VAL A 136 12.86 -24.81 16.38
N ILE A 137 12.97 -24.00 17.44
CA ILE A 137 14.18 -23.90 18.23
C ILE A 137 14.07 -24.88 19.41
N GLY A 138 15.08 -25.69 19.61
CA GLY A 138 15.16 -26.60 20.72
C GLY A 138 14.30 -27.85 20.54
N GLY A 139 14.20 -28.27 19.31
CA GLY A 139 13.50 -29.52 18.96
C GLY A 139 14.05 -30.69 19.67
#